data_9d26ef98993654a58fcfb05c92cd15ea
#
_entry.id   9d26ef98993654a58fcfb05c92cd15ea
#
_cell.length_a   1.000
_cell.length_b   1.000
_cell.length_c   1.000
_cell.angle_alpha   90.00
_cell.angle_beta   90.00
_cell.angle_gamma   90.00
#
_symmetry.space_group_name_H-M   'P 1'
#
loop_
_entity.id
_entity.type
_entity.pdbx_description
1 polymer ?
#
loop_
_entity_poly.entity_id
_entity_poly.type
_entity_poly.pdbx_seq_one_letter_code
_entity_poly.pdbx_strand_id
1 'polypeptide(L)'
;MTYNTKAYAAPSATERLGPFTLSRREVGAHDVQIDIVYCGVCHSDIHQVRNEWGNSIYPMVPGHEILGRVEKVGNQVKQFKVGDLAGVGCFVDSCRECPNCAAGLEQYCRNGLIVTYNGYEKDGKTPTYGGYSTQIVVDEKYTLKVSPNLPIEGAAPLLCAGITTYSPLRHWKVGKGHKVGVLGLGGLGHMAVKLAASFGAEVTMLSGSPSKETDAKRLGAHHFVLTSDDAAMNRISNHFNFIVDTVSAPHDYSKYLNTLDTDGVMICVGAPPEPTPIPAFSLLLQRRSIVGSLIGGIPETQEMLDYCAQHGISSDVEIIPIQQINEAYERVLKGDVKYRFVIDIASLKN
;
A
#
# COMPACT_ATOMS: atom_id res chain seq x y z
N MET A 1 13.47 4.57 -30.08
CA MET A 1 14.46 5.31 -29.25
C MET A 1 14.14 5.07 -27.79
N THR A 2 15.07 4.58 -27.01
CA THR A 2 14.87 4.44 -25.56
C THR A 2 15.09 5.80 -24.88
N TYR A 3 14.28 6.13 -23.87
CA TYR A 3 14.42 7.37 -23.11
C TYR A 3 15.32 7.13 -21.89
N ASN A 4 16.41 7.88 -21.78
CA ASN A 4 17.22 7.90 -20.58
C ASN A 4 16.48 8.58 -19.44
N THR A 5 16.17 7.82 -18.38
CA THR A 5 15.41 8.26 -17.22
C THR A 5 16.34 8.30 -16.01
N LYS A 6 16.44 9.46 -15.33
CA LYS A 6 17.14 9.56 -14.04
C LYS A 6 16.39 8.78 -12.97
N ALA A 7 17.11 8.10 -12.10
CA ALA A 7 16.56 7.27 -11.03
C ALA A 7 17.49 7.18 -9.83
N TYR A 8 16.99 6.54 -8.77
CA TYR A 8 17.78 6.02 -7.66
C TYR A 8 17.60 4.51 -7.59
N ALA A 9 18.71 3.78 -7.50
CA ALA A 9 18.70 2.33 -7.46
C ALA A 9 19.51 1.79 -6.28
N ALA A 10 19.11 0.62 -5.80
CA ALA A 10 19.94 -0.23 -4.96
C ALA A 10 20.76 -1.16 -5.87
N PRO A 11 22.11 -1.08 -5.83
CA PRO A 11 22.96 -1.96 -6.62
C PRO A 11 22.97 -3.41 -6.11
N SER A 12 22.76 -3.58 -4.80
CA SER A 12 22.71 -4.87 -4.10
C SER A 12 21.91 -4.77 -2.82
N ALA A 13 21.72 -5.89 -2.11
CA ALA A 13 21.00 -5.95 -0.82
C ALA A 13 21.66 -5.16 0.32
N THR A 14 22.95 -4.88 0.22
CA THR A 14 23.76 -4.28 1.31
C THR A 14 24.23 -2.87 1.00
N GLU A 15 24.07 -2.40 -0.23
CA GLU A 15 24.48 -1.08 -0.65
C GLU A 15 23.32 -0.08 -0.56
N ARG A 16 23.67 1.18 -0.29
CA ARG A 16 22.70 2.26 -0.25
C ARG A 16 22.14 2.59 -1.62
N LEU A 17 20.87 3.04 -1.65
CA LEU A 17 20.32 3.63 -2.87
C LEU A 17 21.14 4.86 -3.27
N GLY A 18 21.40 4.96 -4.57
CA GLY A 18 22.16 6.05 -5.16
C GLY A 18 21.69 6.40 -6.57
N PRO A 19 22.26 7.48 -7.16
CA PRO A 19 21.92 7.91 -8.53
C PRO A 19 22.12 6.78 -9.53
N PHE A 20 21.14 6.65 -10.41
CA PHE A 20 21.11 5.63 -11.46
C PHE A 20 20.47 6.19 -12.73
N THR A 21 20.81 5.65 -13.88
CA THR A 21 20.16 5.96 -15.16
C THR A 21 19.62 4.66 -15.74
N LEU A 22 18.36 4.66 -16.09
CA LEU A 22 17.72 3.53 -16.76
C LEU A 22 17.13 3.94 -18.10
N SER A 23 16.85 2.96 -18.94
CA SER A 23 16.12 3.16 -20.19
C SER A 23 14.69 2.67 -20.03
N ARG A 24 13.71 3.50 -20.37
CA ARG A 24 12.31 3.10 -20.50
C ARG A 24 12.03 2.68 -21.95
N ARG A 25 11.10 1.75 -22.12
CA ARG A 25 10.58 1.37 -23.44
C ARG A 25 9.87 2.54 -24.11
N GLU A 26 9.73 2.48 -25.42
CA GLU A 26 8.91 3.44 -26.16
C GLU A 26 7.43 3.30 -25.79
N VAL A 27 6.69 4.38 -25.97
CA VAL A 27 5.24 4.43 -25.77
C VAL A 27 4.57 3.63 -26.89
N GLY A 28 4.02 2.49 -26.55
CA GLY A 28 3.21 1.66 -27.43
C GLY A 28 1.81 2.23 -27.68
N ALA A 29 1.02 1.56 -28.50
CA ALA A 29 -0.31 2.03 -28.92
C ALA A 29 -1.27 2.29 -27.75
N HIS A 30 -1.20 1.48 -26.69
CA HIS A 30 -2.07 1.55 -25.50
C HIS A 30 -1.37 2.11 -24.25
N ASP A 31 -0.16 2.64 -24.40
CA ASP A 31 0.63 3.09 -23.26
C ASP A 31 0.41 4.55 -22.92
N VAL A 32 0.60 4.81 -21.64
CA VAL A 32 0.65 6.15 -21.06
C VAL A 32 2.05 6.36 -20.49
N GLN A 33 2.75 7.42 -20.94
CA GLN A 33 3.98 7.89 -20.32
C GLN A 33 3.63 8.94 -19.28
N ILE A 34 4.13 8.75 -18.08
CA ILE A 34 3.86 9.60 -16.92
C ILE A 34 5.18 10.23 -16.47
N ASP A 35 5.23 11.56 -16.42
CA ASP A 35 6.25 12.34 -15.71
C ASP A 35 5.90 12.29 -14.22
N ILE A 36 6.75 11.61 -13.45
CA ILE A 36 6.48 11.34 -12.03
C ILE A 36 6.71 12.62 -11.23
N VAL A 37 5.72 12.99 -10.42
CA VAL A 37 5.79 14.13 -9.50
C VAL A 37 6.12 13.66 -8.10
N TYR A 38 5.40 12.66 -7.63
CA TYR A 38 5.57 12.08 -6.30
C TYR A 38 5.64 10.56 -6.35
N CYS A 39 6.44 9.98 -5.45
CA CYS A 39 6.43 8.56 -5.18
C CYS A 39 6.43 8.32 -3.67
N GLY A 40 5.46 7.55 -3.18
CA GLY A 40 5.41 7.16 -1.77
C GLY A 40 6.50 6.15 -1.43
N VAL A 41 6.86 6.11 -0.14
CA VAL A 41 7.82 5.16 0.44
C VAL A 41 7.06 4.13 1.27
N CYS A 42 7.18 2.86 0.90
CA CYS A 42 6.53 1.75 1.57
C CYS A 42 7.55 0.87 2.32
N HIS A 43 7.10 0.20 3.37
CA HIS A 43 7.91 -0.82 4.05
C HIS A 43 8.33 -1.95 3.10
N SER A 44 7.47 -2.28 2.12
CA SER A 44 7.78 -3.25 1.08
C SER A 44 8.99 -2.86 0.22
N ASP A 45 9.23 -1.56 -0.02
CA ASP A 45 10.42 -1.09 -0.72
C ASP A 45 11.69 -1.44 0.06
N ILE A 46 11.65 -1.31 1.40
CA ILE A 46 12.77 -1.64 2.29
C ILE A 46 13.03 -3.14 2.28
N HIS A 47 11.98 -3.97 2.44
CA HIS A 47 12.08 -5.43 2.40
C HIS A 47 12.70 -5.92 1.09
N GLN A 48 12.25 -5.36 -0.05
CA GLN A 48 12.77 -5.74 -1.36
C GLN A 48 14.21 -5.27 -1.56
N VAL A 49 14.53 -4.02 -1.23
CA VAL A 49 15.91 -3.49 -1.35
C VAL A 49 16.89 -4.32 -0.52
N ARG A 50 16.49 -4.78 0.66
CA ARG A 50 17.33 -5.58 1.56
C ARG A 50 17.27 -7.08 1.30
N ASN A 51 16.52 -7.53 0.28
CA ASN A 51 16.30 -8.93 -0.05
C ASN A 51 15.76 -9.78 1.13
N GLU A 52 14.96 -9.19 2.00
CA GLU A 52 14.42 -9.88 3.17
C GLU A 52 13.39 -10.97 2.77
N TRP A 53 12.81 -10.86 1.58
CA TRP A 53 11.92 -11.90 1.01
C TRP A 53 12.65 -12.90 0.08
N GLY A 54 13.96 -12.74 -0.14
CA GLY A 54 14.79 -13.71 -0.86
C GLY A 54 14.59 -13.75 -2.38
N ASN A 55 13.93 -12.75 -2.98
CA ASN A 55 13.57 -12.74 -4.40
C ASN A 55 13.96 -11.44 -5.13
N SER A 56 14.89 -10.68 -4.59
CA SER A 56 15.25 -9.36 -5.12
C SER A 56 16.11 -9.44 -6.37
N ILE A 57 15.82 -8.57 -7.33
CA ILE A 57 16.52 -8.42 -8.61
C ILE A 57 17.28 -7.10 -8.62
N TYR A 58 18.57 -7.12 -8.86
CA TYR A 58 19.43 -5.93 -8.88
C TYR A 58 20.04 -5.65 -10.26
N PRO A 59 20.37 -4.36 -10.61
CA PRO A 59 20.06 -3.16 -9.83
C PRO A 59 18.54 -2.93 -9.73
N MET A 60 18.06 -2.52 -8.54
CA MET A 60 16.64 -2.34 -8.27
C MET A 60 16.31 -0.85 -8.16
N VAL A 61 15.32 -0.36 -8.91
CA VAL A 61 14.68 0.94 -8.70
C VAL A 61 13.33 0.71 -8.03
N PRO A 62 13.18 1.00 -6.73
CA PRO A 62 11.93 0.79 -6.00
C PRO A 62 10.85 1.81 -6.34
N GLY A 63 9.72 1.71 -5.61
CA GLY A 63 8.61 2.66 -5.66
C GLY A 63 7.42 2.14 -6.46
N HIS A 64 6.30 1.93 -5.76
CA HIS A 64 5.05 1.41 -6.31
C HIS A 64 3.83 2.24 -5.87
N GLU A 65 4.08 3.47 -5.47
CA GLU A 65 3.07 4.47 -5.10
C GLU A 65 3.30 5.71 -5.95
N ILE A 66 3.13 5.58 -7.27
CA ILE A 66 3.55 6.55 -8.27
C ILE A 66 2.40 7.48 -8.60
N LEU A 67 2.68 8.78 -8.56
CA LEU A 67 1.74 9.81 -8.96
C LEU A 67 2.43 10.85 -9.84
N GLY A 68 1.81 11.17 -10.98
CA GLY A 68 2.42 12.10 -11.92
C GLY A 68 1.45 12.66 -12.93
N ARG A 69 2.01 13.29 -13.97
CA ARG A 69 1.24 13.84 -15.08
C ARG A 69 1.52 13.07 -16.35
N VAL A 70 0.47 12.83 -17.10
CA VAL A 70 0.58 12.23 -18.43
C VAL A 70 1.35 13.19 -19.36
N GLU A 71 2.49 12.74 -19.87
CA GLU A 71 3.35 13.46 -20.79
C GLU A 71 3.07 13.06 -22.25
N LYS A 72 2.81 11.77 -22.47
CA LYS A 72 2.55 11.21 -23.79
C LYS A 72 1.58 10.04 -23.71
N VAL A 73 0.77 9.86 -24.73
CA VAL A 73 -0.16 8.74 -24.87
C VAL A 73 0.01 8.05 -26.22
N GLY A 74 -0.19 6.74 -26.23
CA GLY A 74 -0.26 5.95 -27.47
C GLY A 74 -1.51 6.29 -28.29
N ASN A 75 -1.49 5.99 -29.57
CA ASN A 75 -2.54 6.37 -30.52
C ASN A 75 -3.87 5.61 -30.34
N GLN A 76 -3.91 4.60 -29.47
CA GLN A 76 -5.13 3.85 -29.14
C GLN A 76 -5.58 4.07 -27.68
N VAL A 77 -4.89 4.89 -26.92
CA VAL A 77 -5.29 5.29 -25.58
C VAL A 77 -6.59 6.09 -25.64
N LYS A 78 -7.54 5.72 -24.77
CA LYS A 78 -8.88 6.34 -24.72
C LYS A 78 -9.20 6.98 -23.39
N GLN A 79 -8.55 6.53 -22.32
CA GLN A 79 -8.88 6.93 -20.97
C GLN A 79 -8.09 8.15 -20.49
N PHE A 80 -6.96 8.46 -21.12
CA PHE A 80 -6.03 9.52 -20.71
C PHE A 80 -5.68 10.46 -21.86
N LYS A 81 -5.36 11.69 -21.50
CA LYS A 81 -4.78 12.71 -22.38
C LYS A 81 -3.60 13.37 -21.69
N VAL A 82 -2.75 14.03 -22.48
CA VAL A 82 -1.61 14.82 -21.97
C VAL A 82 -2.09 15.86 -20.96
N GLY A 83 -1.42 15.93 -19.82
CA GLY A 83 -1.71 16.82 -18.70
C GLY A 83 -2.59 16.22 -17.60
N ASP A 84 -3.27 15.10 -17.85
CA ASP A 84 -4.07 14.43 -16.82
C ASP A 84 -3.20 13.97 -15.64
N LEU A 85 -3.77 13.98 -14.43
CA LEU A 85 -3.17 13.33 -13.28
C LEU A 85 -3.38 11.81 -13.37
N ALA A 86 -2.31 11.06 -13.17
CA ALA A 86 -2.31 9.62 -13.29
C ALA A 86 -1.51 8.97 -12.16
N GLY A 87 -1.99 7.82 -11.71
CA GLY A 87 -1.34 6.99 -10.70
C GLY A 87 -0.98 5.60 -11.22
N VAL A 88 0.08 5.02 -10.66
CA VAL A 88 0.47 3.62 -10.86
C VAL A 88 0.74 3.00 -9.49
N GLY A 89 0.03 1.91 -9.20
CA GLY A 89 0.14 1.20 -7.93
C GLY A 89 1.18 0.07 -7.96
N CYS A 90 0.87 -1.00 -7.25
CA CYS A 90 1.81 -2.09 -6.96
C CYS A 90 2.14 -2.98 -8.16
N PHE A 91 1.38 -2.92 -9.26
CA PHE A 91 1.60 -3.73 -10.46
C PHE A 91 1.24 -2.99 -11.75
N VAL A 92 1.88 -3.37 -12.82
CA VAL A 92 1.79 -2.72 -14.15
C VAL A 92 1.19 -3.60 -15.22
N ASP A 93 0.99 -4.89 -14.94
CA ASP A 93 0.31 -5.82 -15.85
C ASP A 93 -0.09 -7.14 -15.14
N SER A 94 -0.88 -7.96 -15.85
CA SER A 94 -1.25 -9.32 -15.49
C SER A 94 -1.51 -10.15 -16.77
N CYS A 95 -1.97 -11.39 -16.67
CA CYS A 95 -2.29 -12.15 -17.86
C CYS A 95 -3.53 -11.62 -18.61
N ARG A 96 -4.41 -10.87 -17.95
CA ARG A 96 -5.62 -10.22 -18.50
C ARG A 96 -6.76 -11.17 -18.92
N GLU A 97 -6.59 -12.48 -18.81
CA GLU A 97 -7.52 -13.50 -19.36
C GLU A 97 -8.02 -14.52 -18.33
N CYS A 98 -7.28 -14.74 -17.23
CA CYS A 98 -7.71 -15.69 -16.22
C CYS A 98 -8.98 -15.20 -15.49
N PRO A 99 -9.74 -16.11 -14.82
CA PRO A 99 -10.96 -15.73 -14.12
C PRO A 99 -10.79 -14.61 -13.11
N ASN A 100 -9.64 -14.54 -12.42
CA ASN A 100 -9.37 -13.47 -11.46
C ASN A 100 -9.19 -12.12 -12.17
N CYS A 101 -8.43 -12.06 -13.27
CA CYS A 101 -8.27 -10.84 -14.06
C CYS A 101 -9.61 -10.39 -14.67
N ALA A 102 -10.41 -11.33 -15.16
CA ALA A 102 -11.74 -11.02 -15.70
C ALA A 102 -12.71 -10.49 -14.63
N ALA A 103 -12.48 -10.84 -13.37
CA ALA A 103 -13.26 -10.35 -12.22
C ALA A 103 -12.72 -9.05 -11.60
N GLY A 104 -11.68 -8.43 -12.17
CA GLY A 104 -11.04 -7.23 -11.60
C GLY A 104 -10.23 -7.53 -10.34
N LEU A 105 -9.75 -8.76 -10.19
CA LEU A 105 -8.92 -9.24 -9.10
C LEU A 105 -7.51 -9.58 -9.62
N GLU A 106 -6.92 -8.64 -10.36
CA GLU A 106 -5.63 -8.83 -11.03
C GLU A 106 -4.50 -9.16 -10.04
N GLN A 107 -4.57 -8.66 -8.80
CA GLN A 107 -3.62 -8.98 -7.73
C GLN A 107 -3.53 -10.48 -7.42
N TYR A 108 -4.56 -11.24 -7.78
CA TYR A 108 -4.63 -12.70 -7.64
C TYR A 108 -4.52 -13.40 -9.00
N CYS A 109 -3.84 -12.80 -9.99
CA CYS A 109 -3.67 -13.38 -11.30
C CYS A 109 -3.06 -14.79 -11.24
N ARG A 110 -3.73 -15.78 -11.85
CA ARG A 110 -3.30 -17.18 -11.79
C ARG A 110 -2.02 -17.47 -12.59
N ASN A 111 -1.71 -16.61 -13.55
CA ASN A 111 -0.55 -16.75 -14.44
C ASN A 111 0.60 -15.81 -14.05
N GLY A 112 0.51 -15.17 -12.88
CA GLY A 112 1.50 -14.23 -12.39
C GLY A 112 1.12 -12.77 -12.62
N LEU A 113 1.50 -11.96 -11.66
CA LEU A 113 1.35 -10.51 -11.66
C LEU A 113 2.66 -9.88 -12.10
N ILE A 114 2.62 -8.85 -12.94
CA ILE A 114 3.79 -8.05 -13.26
C ILE A 114 3.83 -6.86 -12.34
N VAL A 115 4.70 -6.95 -11.34
CA VAL A 115 4.87 -5.92 -10.31
C VAL A 115 5.57 -4.68 -10.88
N THR A 116 5.30 -3.52 -10.27
CA THR A 116 5.80 -2.21 -10.74
C THR A 116 7.32 -2.11 -10.71
N TYR A 117 7.98 -2.86 -9.82
CA TYR A 117 9.43 -3.05 -9.77
C TYR A 117 9.76 -4.43 -9.24
N ASN A 118 11.01 -4.85 -9.30
CA ASN A 118 11.47 -6.18 -8.88
C ASN A 118 10.79 -7.33 -9.65
N GLY A 119 10.56 -7.16 -10.92
CA GLY A 119 10.01 -8.16 -11.82
C GLY A 119 10.51 -7.97 -13.24
N TYR A 120 9.84 -8.64 -14.16
CA TYR A 120 10.11 -8.51 -15.59
C TYR A 120 8.82 -8.20 -16.33
N GLU A 121 8.94 -7.43 -17.43
CA GLU A 121 7.86 -7.22 -18.40
C GLU A 121 7.38 -8.57 -18.99
N LYS A 122 6.31 -8.57 -19.80
CA LYS A 122 5.79 -9.77 -20.46
C LYS A 122 6.79 -10.55 -21.31
N ASP A 123 7.88 -9.91 -21.74
CA ASP A 123 8.95 -10.55 -22.50
C ASP A 123 9.86 -11.46 -21.63
N GLY A 124 9.67 -11.41 -20.30
CA GLY A 124 10.45 -12.16 -19.32
C GLY A 124 11.94 -11.78 -19.25
N LYS A 125 12.32 -10.63 -19.80
CA LYS A 125 13.71 -10.17 -19.92
C LYS A 125 13.92 -8.73 -19.48
N THR A 126 13.02 -7.83 -19.84
CA THR A 126 13.10 -6.42 -19.49
C THR A 126 12.72 -6.23 -18.04
N PRO A 127 13.64 -5.77 -17.15
CA PRO A 127 13.29 -5.54 -15.75
C PRO A 127 12.24 -4.44 -15.60
N THR A 128 11.31 -4.63 -14.67
CA THR A 128 10.44 -3.55 -14.23
C THR A 128 11.16 -2.67 -13.21
N TYR A 129 11.03 -1.35 -13.37
CA TYR A 129 11.62 -0.34 -12.50
C TYR A 129 10.55 0.61 -11.98
N GLY A 130 10.59 0.90 -10.68
CA GLY A 130 9.58 1.67 -9.98
C GLY A 130 9.69 3.19 -10.10
N GLY A 131 8.99 3.84 -9.19
CA GLY A 131 8.77 5.29 -9.17
C GLY A 131 9.88 6.12 -8.55
N TYR A 132 10.96 5.51 -8.05
CA TYR A 132 12.15 6.30 -7.68
C TYR A 132 12.91 6.71 -8.96
N SER A 133 12.17 7.21 -9.92
CA SER A 133 12.62 7.61 -11.24
C SER A 133 11.78 8.78 -11.75
N THR A 134 12.27 9.47 -12.77
CA THR A 134 11.57 10.65 -13.30
C THR A 134 10.38 10.32 -14.17
N GLN A 135 10.33 9.12 -14.77
CA GLN A 135 9.28 8.74 -15.72
C GLN A 135 8.94 7.25 -15.62
N ILE A 136 7.71 6.88 -15.99
CA ILE A 136 7.29 5.51 -16.19
C ILE A 136 6.39 5.40 -17.44
N VAL A 137 6.41 4.24 -18.11
CA VAL A 137 5.52 3.92 -19.25
C VAL A 137 4.72 2.68 -18.87
N VAL A 138 3.39 2.82 -18.85
CA VAL A 138 2.45 1.77 -18.42
C VAL A 138 1.25 1.73 -19.35
N ASP A 139 0.69 0.54 -19.58
CA ASP A 139 -0.58 0.38 -20.32
C ASP A 139 -1.73 1.13 -19.61
N GLU A 140 -2.60 1.80 -20.38
CA GLU A 140 -3.73 2.56 -19.82
C GLU A 140 -4.63 1.74 -18.90
N LYS A 141 -4.70 0.41 -19.08
CA LYS A 141 -5.49 -0.49 -18.23
C LYS A 141 -4.93 -0.68 -16.83
N TYR A 142 -3.66 -0.35 -16.62
CA TYR A 142 -2.97 -0.42 -15.33
C TYR A 142 -2.59 0.97 -14.81
N THR A 143 -3.12 1.99 -15.45
CA THR A 143 -2.99 3.39 -15.05
C THR A 143 -4.29 3.86 -14.42
N LEU A 144 -4.20 4.57 -13.31
CA LEU A 144 -5.34 5.00 -12.49
C LEU A 144 -5.55 6.52 -12.66
N LYS A 145 -6.80 6.94 -12.77
CA LYS A 145 -7.16 8.37 -12.77
C LYS A 145 -7.10 8.91 -11.34
N VAL A 146 -6.49 10.06 -11.18
CA VAL A 146 -6.42 10.73 -9.88
C VAL A 146 -7.18 12.04 -9.94
N SER A 147 -8.12 12.21 -9.01
CA SER A 147 -8.92 13.41 -8.93
C SER A 147 -8.06 14.63 -8.54
N PRO A 148 -8.22 15.80 -9.17
CA PRO A 148 -7.55 17.03 -8.75
C PRO A 148 -8.02 17.52 -7.36
N ASN A 149 -9.10 16.98 -6.83
CA ASN A 149 -9.61 17.28 -5.48
C ASN A 149 -8.81 16.59 -4.36
N LEU A 150 -7.97 15.61 -4.69
CA LEU A 150 -7.05 15.01 -3.72
C LEU A 150 -5.77 15.84 -3.61
N PRO A 151 -5.24 16.05 -2.38
CA PRO A 151 -3.87 16.51 -2.20
C PRO A 151 -2.92 15.53 -2.90
N ILE A 152 -2.19 16.00 -3.90
CA ILE A 152 -1.44 15.12 -4.81
C ILE A 152 -0.37 14.31 -4.06
N GLU A 153 0.31 14.92 -3.09
CA GLU A 153 1.29 14.27 -2.23
C GLU A 153 0.67 13.20 -1.33
N GLY A 154 -0.51 13.49 -0.77
CA GLY A 154 -1.26 12.56 0.08
C GLY A 154 -1.97 11.45 -0.69
N ALA A 155 -2.10 11.60 -2.02
CA ALA A 155 -2.72 10.59 -2.89
C ALA A 155 -1.75 9.47 -3.29
N ALA A 156 -0.44 9.72 -3.35
CA ALA A 156 0.53 8.70 -3.72
C ALA A 156 0.47 7.44 -2.82
N PRO A 157 0.47 7.54 -1.47
CA PRO A 157 0.38 6.35 -0.63
C PRO A 157 -0.99 5.63 -0.69
N LEU A 158 -2.04 6.25 -1.22
CA LEU A 158 -3.32 5.58 -1.42
C LEU A 158 -3.18 4.38 -2.37
N LEU A 159 -2.24 4.44 -3.31
CA LEU A 159 -1.99 3.40 -4.33
C LEU A 159 -1.41 2.10 -3.75
N CYS A 160 -1.01 2.10 -2.47
CA CYS A 160 -0.62 0.90 -1.73
C CYS A 160 -1.33 0.85 -0.38
N ALA A 161 -1.03 1.74 0.56
CA ALA A 161 -1.61 1.72 1.90
C ALA A 161 -3.13 1.96 1.88
N GLY A 162 -3.62 2.82 0.99
CA GLY A 162 -5.05 3.06 0.81
C GLY A 162 -5.77 1.81 0.36
N ILE A 163 -5.38 1.26 -0.79
CA ILE A 163 -6.06 0.09 -1.37
C ILE A 163 -5.92 -1.16 -0.50
N THR A 164 -4.75 -1.38 0.12
CA THR A 164 -4.52 -2.54 1.01
C THR A 164 -5.47 -2.56 2.19
N THR A 165 -5.89 -1.40 2.67
CA THR A 165 -6.82 -1.28 3.81
C THR A 165 -8.28 -1.09 3.35
N TYR A 166 -8.52 -0.50 2.19
CA TYR A 166 -9.84 -0.32 1.61
C TYR A 166 -10.44 -1.66 1.15
N SER A 167 -9.69 -2.44 0.38
CA SER A 167 -10.15 -3.69 -0.22
C SER A 167 -10.77 -4.66 0.79
N PRO A 168 -10.10 -5.03 1.90
CA PRO A 168 -10.73 -5.91 2.88
C PRO A 168 -11.93 -5.28 3.58
N LEU A 169 -11.91 -4.00 3.91
CA LEU A 169 -13.05 -3.34 4.53
C LEU A 169 -14.28 -3.38 3.61
N ARG A 170 -14.11 -3.22 2.31
CA ARG A 170 -15.18 -3.34 1.31
C ARG A 170 -15.63 -4.78 1.12
N HIS A 171 -14.69 -5.73 1.01
CA HIS A 171 -14.97 -7.15 0.83
C HIS A 171 -15.86 -7.71 1.95
N TRP A 172 -15.52 -7.42 3.20
CA TRP A 172 -16.28 -7.84 4.38
C TRP A 172 -17.43 -6.87 4.74
N LYS A 173 -17.71 -5.88 3.88
CA LYS A 173 -18.84 -4.94 4.04
C LYS A 173 -18.83 -4.24 5.39
N VAL A 174 -17.65 -3.84 5.85
CA VAL A 174 -17.49 -3.07 7.08
C VAL A 174 -18.27 -1.76 6.95
N GLY A 175 -19.00 -1.38 8.00
CA GLY A 175 -19.83 -0.18 8.00
C GLY A 175 -20.53 0.06 9.33
N LYS A 176 -21.57 0.87 9.29
CA LYS A 176 -22.36 1.26 10.48
C LYS A 176 -22.83 0.03 11.28
N GLY A 177 -22.59 0.08 12.58
CA GLY A 177 -22.96 -0.98 13.52
C GLY A 177 -21.87 -2.02 13.74
N HIS A 178 -20.78 -2.00 12.97
CA HIS A 178 -19.63 -2.86 13.21
C HIS A 178 -18.61 -2.20 14.14
N LYS A 179 -18.03 -3.00 15.03
CA LYS A 179 -16.90 -2.66 15.88
C LYS A 179 -15.62 -3.20 15.25
N VAL A 180 -14.70 -2.31 14.95
CA VAL A 180 -13.46 -2.62 14.22
C VAL A 180 -12.25 -2.29 15.07
N GLY A 181 -11.42 -3.30 15.37
CA GLY A 181 -10.09 -3.12 15.91
C GLY A 181 -9.09 -2.87 14.78
N VAL A 182 -8.26 -1.84 14.90
CA VAL A 182 -7.11 -1.66 14.01
C VAL A 182 -5.85 -1.91 14.81
N LEU A 183 -5.09 -2.92 14.44
CA LEU A 183 -3.85 -3.28 15.13
C LEU A 183 -2.65 -2.65 14.45
N GLY A 184 -1.94 -1.80 15.20
CA GLY A 184 -0.76 -1.05 14.74
C GLY A 184 -1.12 0.29 14.10
N LEU A 185 -0.52 1.39 14.58
CA LEU A 185 -0.66 2.73 14.00
C LEU A 185 0.63 3.13 13.28
N GLY A 186 0.72 2.70 12.05
CA GLY A 186 1.78 3.02 11.10
C GLY A 186 1.20 3.41 9.74
N GLY A 187 1.99 3.19 8.66
CA GLY A 187 1.60 3.55 7.30
C GLY A 187 0.30 2.91 6.80
N LEU A 188 0.01 1.65 7.15
CA LEU A 188 -1.27 1.00 6.86
C LEU A 188 -2.33 1.38 7.88
N GLY A 189 -1.99 1.31 9.18
CA GLY A 189 -2.97 1.48 10.26
C GLY A 189 -3.65 2.84 10.25
N HIS A 190 -2.94 3.94 9.90
CA HIS A 190 -3.58 5.25 9.83
C HIS A 190 -4.63 5.32 8.72
N MET A 191 -4.40 4.66 7.58
CA MET A 191 -5.41 4.55 6.51
C MET A 191 -6.57 3.64 6.91
N ALA A 192 -6.29 2.50 7.58
CA ALA A 192 -7.33 1.62 8.10
C ALA A 192 -8.28 2.34 9.06
N VAL A 193 -7.75 3.17 9.97
CA VAL A 193 -8.57 3.99 10.89
C VAL A 193 -9.43 4.98 10.10
N LYS A 194 -8.83 5.76 9.20
CA LYS A 194 -9.57 6.76 8.40
C LYS A 194 -10.69 6.12 7.58
N LEU A 195 -10.40 5.03 6.89
CA LEU A 195 -11.36 4.36 6.01
C LEU A 195 -12.47 3.66 6.80
N ALA A 196 -12.14 2.89 7.86
CA ALA A 196 -13.15 2.23 8.67
C ALA A 196 -14.09 3.24 9.35
N ALA A 197 -13.55 4.35 9.86
CA ALA A 197 -14.34 5.44 10.43
C ALA A 197 -15.25 6.10 9.38
N SER A 198 -14.74 6.34 8.17
CA SER A 198 -15.52 6.93 7.08
C SER A 198 -16.67 6.03 6.60
N PHE A 199 -16.53 4.71 6.74
CA PHE A 199 -17.61 3.74 6.48
C PHE A 199 -18.66 3.70 7.60
N GLY A 200 -18.45 4.43 8.70
CA GLY A 200 -19.36 4.53 9.84
C GLY A 200 -19.20 3.42 10.88
N ALA A 201 -18.10 2.67 10.85
CA ALA A 201 -17.77 1.70 11.87
C ALA A 201 -17.31 2.38 13.18
N GLU A 202 -17.53 1.73 14.32
CA GLU A 202 -16.94 2.11 15.61
C GLU A 202 -15.50 1.58 15.67
N VAL A 203 -14.52 2.48 15.56
CA VAL A 203 -13.10 2.12 15.42
C VAL A 203 -12.37 2.21 16.76
N THR A 204 -11.69 1.12 17.14
CA THR A 204 -10.76 1.06 18.27
C THR A 204 -9.34 0.88 17.77
N MET A 205 -8.45 1.79 18.11
CA MET A 205 -7.01 1.65 17.85
C MET A 205 -6.37 0.75 18.90
N LEU A 206 -5.73 -0.33 18.48
CA LEU A 206 -4.94 -1.26 19.31
C LEU A 206 -3.44 -0.96 19.12
N SER A 207 -2.77 -0.43 20.13
CA SER A 207 -1.36 -0.03 20.01
C SER A 207 -0.57 -0.33 21.28
N GLY A 208 0.69 -0.74 21.12
CA GLY A 208 1.63 -0.90 22.22
C GLY A 208 2.25 0.42 22.73
N SER A 209 1.99 1.55 22.07
CA SER A 209 2.58 2.85 22.41
C SER A 209 1.50 3.84 22.86
N PRO A 210 1.50 4.28 24.11
CA PRO A 210 0.49 5.23 24.62
C PRO A 210 0.57 6.61 23.93
N SER A 211 1.75 7.00 23.43
CA SER A 211 1.94 8.27 22.72
C SER A 211 1.14 8.40 21.43
N LYS A 212 0.62 7.28 20.90
CA LYS A 212 -0.19 7.23 19.67
C LYS A 212 -1.68 7.52 19.89
N GLU A 213 -2.15 7.64 21.13
CA GLU A 213 -3.59 7.82 21.41
C GLU A 213 -4.16 9.12 20.82
N THR A 214 -3.47 10.24 20.99
CA THR A 214 -3.93 11.54 20.44
C THR A 214 -4.04 11.49 18.92
N ASP A 215 -3.05 10.91 18.25
CA ASP A 215 -3.07 10.77 16.80
C ASP A 215 -4.16 9.80 16.32
N ALA A 216 -4.36 8.68 17.01
CA ALA A 216 -5.41 7.73 16.68
C ALA A 216 -6.80 8.40 16.69
N LYS A 217 -7.09 9.20 17.72
CA LYS A 217 -8.33 9.97 17.82
C LYS A 217 -8.46 11.02 16.73
N ARG A 218 -7.38 11.76 16.42
CA ARG A 218 -7.36 12.73 15.31
C ARG A 218 -7.66 12.08 13.97
N LEU A 219 -7.21 10.84 13.75
CA LEU A 219 -7.42 10.09 12.53
C LEU A 219 -8.83 9.49 12.41
N GLY A 220 -9.64 9.52 13.48
CA GLY A 220 -11.02 9.05 13.50
C GLY A 220 -11.27 7.82 14.36
N ALA A 221 -10.28 7.35 15.15
CA ALA A 221 -10.53 6.27 16.11
C ALA A 221 -11.43 6.79 17.26
N HIS A 222 -12.49 6.04 17.58
CA HIS A 222 -13.40 6.34 18.66
C HIS A 222 -12.79 5.97 20.02
N HIS A 223 -12.05 4.86 20.03
CA HIS A 223 -11.41 4.31 21.23
C HIS A 223 -9.95 4.00 20.99
N PHE A 224 -9.20 3.97 22.09
CA PHE A 224 -7.80 3.55 22.10
C PHE A 224 -7.58 2.53 23.22
N VAL A 225 -6.90 1.43 22.91
CA VAL A 225 -6.55 0.39 23.88
C VAL A 225 -5.05 0.15 23.81
N LEU A 226 -4.39 0.30 24.96
CA LEU A 226 -2.97 -0.02 25.11
C LEU A 226 -2.82 -1.54 25.19
N THR A 227 -2.18 -2.14 24.19
CA THR A 227 -2.07 -3.60 24.09
C THR A 227 -1.15 -4.23 25.14
N SER A 228 -0.30 -3.45 25.81
CA SER A 228 0.51 -3.90 26.95
C SER A 228 -0.24 -3.89 28.29
N ASP A 229 -1.45 -3.32 28.35
CA ASP A 229 -2.32 -3.36 29.53
C ASP A 229 -3.28 -4.56 29.42
N ASP A 230 -2.97 -5.64 30.12
CA ASP A 230 -3.77 -6.86 30.08
C ASP A 230 -5.18 -6.67 30.65
N ALA A 231 -5.37 -5.76 31.61
CA ALA A 231 -6.69 -5.44 32.11
C ALA A 231 -7.53 -4.70 31.05
N ALA A 232 -6.92 -3.81 30.27
CA ALA A 232 -7.59 -3.16 29.14
C ALA A 232 -7.93 -4.17 28.04
N MET A 233 -7.02 -5.08 27.70
CA MET A 233 -7.26 -6.15 26.73
C MET A 233 -8.38 -7.11 27.17
N ASN A 234 -8.44 -7.46 28.46
CA ASN A 234 -9.51 -8.31 28.98
C ASN A 234 -10.89 -7.65 28.91
N ARG A 235 -10.98 -6.34 29.06
CA ARG A 235 -12.26 -5.59 28.93
C ARG A 235 -12.84 -5.61 27.52
N ILE A 236 -12.02 -5.88 26.49
CA ILE A 236 -12.44 -5.98 25.09
C ILE A 236 -12.50 -7.43 24.60
N SER A 237 -12.55 -8.43 25.49
CA SER A 237 -12.79 -9.82 25.11
C SER A 237 -14.15 -9.96 24.41
N ASN A 238 -14.20 -10.72 23.31
CA ASN A 238 -15.43 -10.95 22.51
C ASN A 238 -16.13 -9.64 22.11
N HIS A 239 -15.37 -8.67 21.60
CA HIS A 239 -15.87 -7.31 21.37
C HIS A 239 -15.95 -6.92 19.91
N PHE A 240 -14.98 -7.31 19.07
CA PHE A 240 -14.85 -6.85 17.69
C PHE A 240 -15.51 -7.79 16.68
N ASN A 241 -16.21 -7.21 15.71
CA ASN A 241 -16.65 -7.93 14.53
C ASN A 241 -15.46 -8.17 13.57
N PHE A 242 -14.57 -7.17 13.46
CA PHE A 242 -13.40 -7.22 12.60
C PHE A 242 -12.16 -6.69 13.31
N ILE A 243 -11.01 -7.28 13.02
CA ILE A 243 -9.71 -6.71 13.35
C ILE A 243 -8.92 -6.60 12.05
N VAL A 244 -8.42 -5.41 11.73
CA VAL A 244 -7.45 -5.20 10.64
C VAL A 244 -6.05 -5.21 11.25
N ASP A 245 -5.31 -6.28 10.98
CA ASP A 245 -3.93 -6.42 11.45
C ASP A 245 -2.96 -5.86 10.42
N THR A 246 -2.34 -4.74 10.78
CA THR A 246 -1.38 -4.01 9.94
C THR A 246 0.07 -4.18 10.39
N VAL A 247 0.32 -5.06 11.37
CA VAL A 247 1.64 -5.25 11.97
C VAL A 247 2.46 -6.28 11.19
N SER A 248 3.65 -5.88 10.74
CA SER A 248 4.59 -6.79 10.07
C SER A 248 5.67 -7.38 11.00
N ALA A 249 5.70 -6.95 12.28
CA ALA A 249 6.57 -7.56 13.28
C ALA A 249 5.91 -8.83 13.87
N PRO A 250 6.70 -9.82 14.33
CA PRO A 250 6.16 -10.99 15.03
C PRO A 250 5.33 -10.56 16.27
N HIS A 251 4.13 -11.10 16.42
CA HIS A 251 3.27 -10.85 17.57
C HIS A 251 2.33 -12.02 17.82
N ASP A 252 1.73 -12.10 19.02
CA ASP A 252 0.83 -13.17 19.42
C ASP A 252 -0.59 -12.94 18.87
N TYR A 253 -0.97 -13.67 17.84
CA TYR A 253 -2.31 -13.61 17.24
C TYR A 253 -3.41 -14.03 18.22
N SER A 254 -3.13 -14.95 19.16
CA SER A 254 -4.12 -15.44 20.12
C SER A 254 -4.66 -14.29 20.99
N LYS A 255 -3.79 -13.36 21.37
CA LYS A 255 -4.14 -12.19 22.17
C LYS A 255 -5.24 -11.37 21.50
N TYR A 256 -5.14 -11.18 20.18
CA TYR A 256 -6.10 -10.38 19.41
C TYR A 256 -7.30 -11.20 18.95
N LEU A 257 -7.13 -12.45 18.57
CA LEU A 257 -8.23 -13.34 18.25
C LEU A 257 -9.24 -13.45 19.42
N ASN A 258 -8.76 -13.45 20.66
CA ASN A 258 -9.62 -13.50 21.84
C ASN A 258 -10.46 -12.22 22.03
N THR A 259 -10.16 -11.14 21.35
CA THR A 259 -10.97 -9.93 21.37
C THR A 259 -12.05 -9.91 20.29
N LEU A 260 -12.03 -10.85 19.33
CA LEU A 260 -13.09 -11.03 18.35
C LEU A 260 -14.33 -11.64 18.99
N ASP A 261 -15.50 -11.14 18.60
CA ASP A 261 -16.80 -11.70 18.95
C ASP A 261 -17.08 -13.01 18.20
N THR A 262 -18.25 -13.60 18.42
CA THR A 262 -18.74 -14.75 17.64
C THR A 262 -18.81 -14.38 16.14
N ASP A 263 -18.29 -15.25 15.27
CA ASP A 263 -18.15 -15.02 13.83
C ASP A 263 -17.19 -13.86 13.46
N GLY A 264 -16.44 -13.34 14.41
CA GLY A 264 -15.50 -12.26 14.18
C GLY A 264 -14.35 -12.67 13.26
N VAL A 265 -13.85 -11.71 12.49
CA VAL A 265 -12.83 -11.92 11.45
C VAL A 265 -11.58 -11.07 11.72
N MET A 266 -10.43 -11.71 11.83
CA MET A 266 -9.12 -11.03 11.80
C MET A 266 -8.58 -11.02 10.39
N ILE A 267 -8.36 -9.83 9.85
CA ILE A 267 -7.91 -9.59 8.48
C ILE A 267 -6.44 -9.21 8.51
N CYS A 268 -5.56 -10.08 8.03
CA CYS A 268 -4.14 -9.85 7.98
C CYS A 268 -3.76 -9.11 6.69
N VAL A 269 -3.21 -7.92 6.83
CA VAL A 269 -2.61 -7.11 5.74
C VAL A 269 -1.15 -6.77 6.01
N GLY A 270 -0.68 -6.96 7.25
CA GLY A 270 0.74 -7.01 7.60
C GLY A 270 1.33 -8.38 7.30
N ALA A 271 2.62 -8.45 6.98
CA ALA A 271 3.32 -9.70 6.64
C ALA A 271 4.54 -9.91 7.56
N PRO A 272 4.38 -10.55 8.72
CA PRO A 272 5.51 -10.94 9.56
C PRO A 272 6.44 -11.91 8.80
N PRO A 273 7.77 -11.80 8.96
CA PRO A 273 8.72 -12.68 8.27
C PRO A 273 8.71 -14.11 8.84
N GLU A 274 8.32 -14.28 10.09
CA GLU A 274 8.30 -15.55 10.79
C GLU A 274 6.90 -16.15 10.86
N PRO A 275 6.76 -17.50 10.77
CA PRO A 275 5.48 -18.16 10.99
C PRO A 275 4.91 -17.87 12.38
N THR A 276 3.64 -17.51 12.45
CA THR A 276 2.96 -17.25 13.73
C THR A 276 2.06 -18.44 14.11
N PRO A 277 2.25 -19.09 15.27
CA PRO A 277 1.40 -20.18 15.72
C PRO A 277 0.01 -19.66 16.09
N ILE A 278 -1.03 -20.40 15.69
CA ILE A 278 -2.42 -20.12 16.02
C ILE A 278 -2.99 -21.30 16.80
N PRO A 279 -3.27 -21.17 18.11
CA PRO A 279 -3.95 -22.20 18.87
C PRO A 279 -5.37 -22.42 18.34
N ALA A 280 -5.73 -23.67 18.03
CA ALA A 280 -7.03 -23.99 17.44
C ALA A 280 -8.22 -23.49 18.27
N PHE A 281 -8.14 -23.55 19.60
CA PHE A 281 -9.21 -23.05 20.48
C PHE A 281 -9.47 -21.56 20.37
N SER A 282 -8.48 -20.75 19.99
CA SER A 282 -8.71 -19.31 19.72
C SER A 282 -9.71 -19.06 18.59
N LEU A 283 -9.87 -20.03 17.69
CA LEU A 283 -10.85 -19.99 16.59
C LEU A 283 -12.15 -20.72 16.96
N LEU A 284 -12.04 -21.94 17.50
CA LEU A 284 -13.18 -22.85 17.71
C LEU A 284 -14.22 -22.28 18.67
N LEU A 285 -13.80 -21.67 19.79
CA LEU A 285 -14.69 -21.26 20.89
C LEU A 285 -15.75 -20.23 20.45
N GLN A 286 -15.45 -19.38 19.48
CA GLN A 286 -16.37 -18.32 18.99
C GLN A 286 -16.54 -18.38 17.47
N ARG A 287 -16.20 -19.48 16.80
CA ARG A 287 -16.27 -19.63 15.34
C ARG A 287 -15.57 -18.48 14.60
N ARG A 288 -14.41 -18.05 15.11
CA ARG A 288 -13.63 -16.95 14.58
C ARG A 288 -12.88 -17.35 13.32
N SER A 289 -12.60 -16.38 12.49
CA SER A 289 -11.83 -16.57 11.26
C SER A 289 -10.59 -15.69 11.26
N ILE A 290 -9.51 -16.20 10.64
CA ILE A 290 -8.34 -15.44 10.26
C ILE A 290 -8.19 -15.52 8.75
N VAL A 291 -8.02 -14.40 8.09
CA VAL A 291 -8.04 -14.28 6.64
C VAL A 291 -6.96 -13.31 6.16
N GLY A 292 -6.53 -13.48 4.91
CA GLY A 292 -5.57 -12.58 4.28
C GLY A 292 -6.24 -11.67 3.26
N SER A 293 -5.63 -10.50 3.01
CA SER A 293 -5.97 -9.62 1.90
C SER A 293 -4.70 -9.00 1.34
N LEU A 294 -4.55 -9.02 0.02
CA LEU A 294 -3.40 -8.47 -0.68
C LEU A 294 -3.86 -7.33 -1.58
N ILE A 295 -3.41 -6.10 -1.31
CA ILE A 295 -3.71 -4.91 -2.13
C ILE A 295 -5.15 -4.93 -2.68
N GLY A 296 -5.38 -4.48 -3.93
CA GLY A 296 -6.65 -4.60 -4.64
C GLY A 296 -6.41 -4.61 -6.14
N GLY A 297 -7.43 -5.01 -6.92
CA GLY A 297 -7.40 -4.94 -8.38
C GLY A 297 -7.53 -3.52 -8.89
N ILE A 298 -7.35 -3.33 -10.20
CA ILE A 298 -7.40 -1.99 -10.82
C ILE A 298 -8.78 -1.33 -10.64
N PRO A 299 -9.92 -2.01 -10.89
CA PRO A 299 -11.23 -1.39 -10.68
C PRO A 299 -11.48 -0.97 -9.24
N GLU A 300 -11.09 -1.81 -8.27
CA GLU A 300 -11.27 -1.51 -6.85
C GLU A 300 -10.33 -0.39 -6.38
N THR A 301 -9.10 -0.33 -6.93
CA THR A 301 -8.17 0.76 -6.65
C THR A 301 -8.70 2.09 -7.20
N GLN A 302 -9.33 2.09 -8.38
CA GLN A 302 -9.99 3.29 -8.91
C GLN A 302 -11.19 3.69 -8.05
N GLU A 303 -12.04 2.74 -7.64
CA GLU A 303 -13.15 3.01 -6.72
C GLU A 303 -12.65 3.65 -5.41
N MET A 304 -11.57 3.12 -4.84
CA MET A 304 -10.96 3.67 -3.61
C MET A 304 -10.47 5.12 -3.81
N LEU A 305 -9.79 5.42 -4.92
CA LEU A 305 -9.33 6.79 -5.22
C LEU A 305 -10.51 7.76 -5.36
N ASP A 306 -11.57 7.35 -6.06
CA ASP A 306 -12.78 8.15 -6.25
C ASP A 306 -13.51 8.37 -4.91
N TYR A 307 -13.61 7.32 -4.08
CA TYR A 307 -14.16 7.40 -2.74
C TYR A 307 -13.35 8.37 -1.85
N CYS A 308 -12.03 8.24 -1.85
CA CYS A 308 -11.15 9.13 -1.10
C CYS A 308 -11.27 10.59 -1.54
N ALA A 309 -11.38 10.84 -2.85
CA ALA A 309 -11.60 12.18 -3.40
C ALA A 309 -12.95 12.77 -2.97
N GLN A 310 -14.00 11.96 -2.96
CA GLN A 310 -15.35 12.38 -2.56
C GLN A 310 -15.44 12.70 -1.06
N HIS A 311 -14.70 11.97 -0.22
CA HIS A 311 -14.75 12.10 1.23
C HIS A 311 -13.60 12.91 1.83
N GLY A 312 -12.70 13.45 1.02
CA GLY A 312 -11.56 14.24 1.48
C GLY A 312 -10.53 13.40 2.27
N ILE A 313 -10.38 12.12 1.93
CA ILE A 313 -9.47 11.20 2.61
C ILE A 313 -8.15 11.14 1.84
N SER A 314 -7.05 11.44 2.51
CA SER A 314 -5.69 11.27 1.98
C SER A 314 -4.76 10.74 3.06
N SER A 315 -3.58 10.30 2.69
CA SER A 315 -2.54 9.91 3.64
C SER A 315 -1.92 11.14 4.31
N ASP A 316 -1.55 11.01 5.58
CA ASP A 316 -0.70 12.01 6.24
C ASP A 316 0.76 11.75 5.83
N VAL A 317 1.44 12.77 5.28
CA VAL A 317 2.75 12.59 4.65
C VAL A 317 3.80 13.59 5.11
N GLU A 318 5.06 13.16 5.08
CA GLU A 318 6.27 14.00 5.12
C GLU A 318 6.93 13.96 3.74
N ILE A 319 7.09 15.12 3.09
CA ILE A 319 7.74 15.21 1.77
C ILE A 319 9.24 15.28 1.96
N ILE A 320 9.98 14.49 1.18
CA ILE A 320 11.44 14.45 1.20
C ILE A 320 12.04 14.56 -0.21
N PRO A 321 13.23 15.13 -0.38
CA PRO A 321 14.00 14.95 -1.59
C PRO A 321 14.55 13.52 -1.66
N ILE A 322 14.77 12.99 -2.88
CA ILE A 322 15.23 11.60 -3.08
C ILE A 322 16.58 11.33 -2.40
N GLN A 323 17.42 12.34 -2.25
CA GLN A 323 18.74 12.24 -1.59
C GLN A 323 18.62 11.80 -0.12
N GLN A 324 17.47 12.00 0.52
CA GLN A 324 17.21 11.60 1.90
C GLN A 324 16.59 10.18 2.01
N ILE A 325 16.45 9.44 0.91
CA ILE A 325 15.75 8.14 0.91
C ILE A 325 16.34 7.13 1.88
N ASN A 326 17.67 7.08 1.99
CA ASN A 326 18.33 6.14 2.89
C ASN A 326 18.08 6.48 4.37
N GLU A 327 17.99 7.77 4.71
CA GLU A 327 17.62 8.23 6.04
C GLU A 327 16.14 7.95 6.32
N ALA A 328 15.28 8.20 5.35
CA ALA A 328 13.85 7.91 5.45
C ALA A 328 13.59 6.43 5.73
N TYR A 329 14.33 5.51 5.09
CA TYR A 329 14.23 4.07 5.37
C TYR A 329 14.53 3.76 6.84
N GLU A 330 15.60 4.33 7.41
CA GLU A 330 15.94 4.12 8.81
C GLU A 330 14.88 4.71 9.76
N ARG A 331 14.27 5.86 9.41
CA ARG A 331 13.18 6.45 10.16
C ARG A 331 11.90 5.62 10.09
N VAL A 332 11.57 5.06 8.93
CA VAL A 332 10.42 4.14 8.77
C VAL A 332 10.57 2.92 9.70
N LEU A 333 11.75 2.30 9.72
CA LEU A 333 12.02 1.13 10.57
C LEU A 333 11.92 1.43 12.07
N LYS A 334 12.26 2.65 12.47
CA LYS A 334 12.11 3.13 13.86
C LYS A 334 10.69 3.59 14.19
N GLY A 335 9.78 3.62 13.21
CA GLY A 335 8.45 4.19 13.38
C GLY A 335 8.43 5.71 13.60
N ASP A 336 9.50 6.40 13.16
CA ASP A 336 9.70 7.84 13.28
C ASP A 336 9.22 8.57 12.01
N VAL A 337 7.96 8.42 11.70
CA VAL A 337 7.26 9.13 10.61
C VAL A 337 5.75 9.18 10.87
N LYS A 338 5.08 10.27 10.52
CA LYS A 338 3.62 10.42 10.65
C LYS A 338 3.00 10.77 9.29
N TYR A 339 2.58 9.81 8.48
CA TYR A 339 2.72 8.35 8.66
C TYR A 339 3.45 7.74 7.47
N ARG A 340 3.65 8.52 6.39
CA ARG A 340 4.30 8.08 5.16
C ARG A 340 5.29 9.11 4.69
N PHE A 341 6.44 8.67 4.21
CA PHE A 341 7.29 9.54 3.38
C PHE A 341 6.80 9.54 1.95
N VAL A 342 6.90 10.70 1.32
CA VAL A 342 6.66 10.88 -0.11
C VAL A 342 7.84 11.63 -0.72
N ILE A 343 8.41 11.05 -1.76
CA ILE A 343 9.56 11.63 -2.46
C ILE A 343 9.04 12.66 -3.46
N ASP A 344 9.54 13.89 -3.37
CA ASP A 344 9.43 14.89 -4.45
C ASP A 344 10.44 14.54 -5.56
N ILE A 345 9.93 14.02 -6.67
CA ILE A 345 10.74 13.57 -7.80
C ILE A 345 11.39 14.74 -8.55
N ALA A 346 10.95 15.97 -8.35
CA ALA A 346 11.65 17.13 -8.90
C ALA A 346 13.11 17.22 -8.38
N SER A 347 13.39 16.68 -7.19
CA SER A 347 14.73 16.58 -6.61
C SER A 347 15.71 15.70 -7.42
N LEU A 348 15.21 14.83 -8.32
CA LEU A 348 16.02 14.05 -9.28
C LEU A 348 16.41 14.84 -10.53
N LYS A 349 15.67 15.91 -10.84
CA LYS A 349 15.84 16.66 -12.09
C LYS A 349 16.95 17.72 -11.97
N ASN A 350 17.29 18.09 -10.73
CA ASN A 350 18.30 19.10 -10.39
C ASN A 350 19.71 18.51 -10.31
#